data_12952c72a468af66e41a64fdd7f4947a
#
_entry.id   12952c72a468af66e41a64fdd7f4947a
#
_cell.length_a   1.000
_cell.length_b   1.000
_cell.length_c   1.000
_cell.angle_alpha   90.00
_cell.angle_beta   90.00
_cell.angle_gamma   90.00
#
_symmetry.space_group_name_H-M   'P 1'
#
loop_
_entity.id
_entity.type
_entity.pdbx_description
1 polymer ?
#
loop_
_entity_poly.entity_id
_entity_poly.type
_entity_poly.pdbx_seq_one_letter_code
_entity_poly.pdbx_strand_id
1 'polypeptide(L)'
;MCHAYTGLASSFCSEGLRQQGEIIRDKLKWAMQVRVLFFGVLRDMAGHSAEVLNLSEPATLSDVLRHCQVSIPAFHRVGRSLAMSINQEYAGPQAKLHAGDEVALLPPVSGGSTNSAVDGVSCVRIVHERIDRTVTLNNFRCPADGAMVTFEGVVRDNSRGRRTLFLEYEAYEEMAIKEMNRLVEAALAQFSIRQVMIVHRIGRLNIGETSVLIAVASPHRGAAFDACRWLIDSLKRTVPVWKKEHFEDGAVWADGEPFPANVQESPRTS
;
A
#
# COMPACT_ATOMS: atom_id res chain seq x y z
N MET A 1 19.83 -24.08 -77.76
CA MET A 1 20.57 -24.15 -76.48
C MET A 1 20.32 -22.89 -75.70
N CYS A 2 19.55 -23.00 -74.64
CA CYS A 2 19.50 -22.02 -73.52
C CYS A 2 18.67 -22.69 -72.40
N HIS A 3 19.38 -23.16 -71.41
CA HIS A 3 18.77 -23.77 -70.23
C HIS A 3 19.22 -23.01 -68.97
N ALA A 4 18.29 -22.81 -68.08
CA ALA A 4 18.44 -22.66 -66.62
C ALA A 4 19.17 -21.42 -66.03
N TYR A 5 18.40 -20.48 -65.57
CA TYR A 5 18.71 -19.67 -64.37
C TYR A 5 17.39 -19.14 -63.76
N THR A 6 16.61 -19.96 -63.11
CA THR A 6 15.48 -19.56 -62.29
C THR A 6 15.33 -20.58 -61.15
N GLY A 7 16.01 -20.40 -60.05
CA GLY A 7 15.85 -21.36 -58.96
C GLY A 7 16.53 -21.04 -57.62
N LEU A 8 17.23 -19.91 -57.50
CA LEU A 8 18.02 -19.66 -56.27
C LEU A 8 17.64 -18.37 -55.50
N ALA A 9 16.72 -17.56 -55.99
CA ALA A 9 16.34 -16.30 -55.29
C ALA A 9 15.14 -16.42 -54.36
N SER A 10 14.36 -17.50 -54.43
CA SER A 10 13.15 -17.65 -53.61
C SER A 10 13.35 -18.34 -52.25
N SER A 11 14.44 -19.08 -52.07
CA SER A 11 14.71 -19.79 -50.80
C SER A 11 15.32 -18.88 -49.72
N PHE A 12 16.18 -17.93 -50.10
CA PHE A 12 16.81 -17.02 -49.14
C PHE A 12 15.85 -15.99 -48.52
N CYS A 13 14.80 -15.58 -49.25
CA CYS A 13 13.83 -14.59 -48.73
C CYS A 13 12.84 -15.24 -47.76
N SER A 14 12.53 -16.53 -47.92
CA SER A 14 11.60 -17.25 -47.04
C SER A 14 12.25 -17.70 -45.72
N GLU A 15 13.53 -17.96 -45.67
CA GLU A 15 14.26 -18.29 -44.44
C GLU A 15 14.47 -17.05 -43.54
N GLY A 16 14.82 -15.91 -44.13
CA GLY A 16 14.96 -14.66 -43.38
C GLY A 16 13.67 -14.20 -42.71
N LEU A 17 12.53 -14.36 -43.38
CA LEU A 17 11.20 -14.03 -42.80
C LEU A 17 10.76 -15.06 -41.74
N ARG A 18 11.12 -16.32 -41.87
CA ARG A 18 10.88 -17.35 -40.87
C ARG A 18 11.74 -17.11 -39.61
N GLN A 19 13.02 -16.81 -39.76
CA GLN A 19 13.89 -16.49 -38.63
C GLN A 19 13.47 -15.22 -37.90
N GLN A 20 13.06 -14.16 -38.61
CA GLN A 20 12.48 -12.97 -37.97
C GLN A 20 11.15 -13.28 -37.28
N GLY A 21 10.30 -14.12 -37.86
CA GLY A 21 9.04 -14.55 -37.23
C GLY A 21 9.26 -15.42 -35.99
N GLU A 22 10.29 -16.27 -35.97
CA GLU A 22 10.66 -17.07 -34.80
C GLU A 22 11.32 -16.24 -33.70
N ILE A 23 12.18 -15.27 -34.02
CA ILE A 23 12.76 -14.32 -33.07
C ILE A 23 11.69 -13.43 -32.44
N ILE A 24 10.67 -13.02 -33.20
CA ILE A 24 9.54 -12.24 -32.69
C ILE A 24 8.62 -13.14 -31.84
N ARG A 25 8.39 -14.38 -32.26
CA ARG A 25 7.61 -15.35 -31.44
C ARG A 25 8.35 -15.77 -30.17
N ASP A 26 9.65 -15.94 -30.19
CA ASP A 26 10.45 -16.23 -28.98
C ASP A 26 10.48 -15.04 -28.03
N LYS A 27 10.56 -13.79 -28.50
CA LYS A 27 10.44 -12.59 -27.65
C LYS A 27 9.05 -12.42 -27.04
N LEU A 28 7.98 -12.85 -27.72
CA LEU A 28 6.61 -12.83 -27.21
C LEU A 28 6.29 -14.01 -26.28
N LYS A 29 7.09 -15.07 -26.29
CA LYS A 29 6.82 -16.32 -25.58
C LYS A 29 7.14 -16.26 -24.08
N TRP A 30 7.84 -15.20 -23.61
CA TRP A 30 8.38 -15.09 -22.25
C TRP A 30 8.04 -13.76 -21.56
N ALA A 31 7.12 -12.98 -22.09
CA ALA A 31 6.68 -11.75 -21.47
C ALA A 31 5.52 -12.03 -20.51
N MET A 32 5.80 -12.03 -19.22
CA MET A 32 4.74 -12.01 -18.22
C MET A 32 4.22 -10.59 -18.03
N GLN A 33 2.92 -10.45 -17.78
CA GLN A 33 2.29 -9.19 -17.45
C GLN A 33 2.10 -9.08 -15.95
N VAL A 34 2.48 -7.94 -15.41
CA VAL A 34 2.21 -7.55 -14.02
C VAL A 34 1.53 -6.18 -14.00
N ARG A 35 0.61 -5.98 -13.05
CA ARG A 35 -0.04 -4.71 -12.83
C ARG A 35 0.70 -3.95 -11.75
N VAL A 36 1.18 -2.74 -12.04
CA VAL A 36 1.89 -1.89 -11.07
C VAL A 36 0.98 -0.77 -10.63
N LEU A 37 0.84 -0.59 -9.32
CA LEU A 37 0.04 0.44 -8.66
C LEU A 37 0.94 1.52 -8.07
N PHE A 38 0.55 2.78 -8.24
CA PHE A 38 1.23 3.95 -7.71
C PHE A 38 0.33 4.71 -6.73
N PHE A 39 0.88 5.07 -5.57
CA PHE A 39 0.17 5.78 -4.52
C PHE A 39 0.90 7.05 -4.10
N GLY A 40 0.15 7.97 -3.48
CA GLY A 40 0.69 9.19 -2.92
C GLY A 40 1.53 9.99 -3.91
N VAL A 41 2.71 10.41 -3.48
CA VAL A 41 3.64 11.19 -4.31
C VAL A 41 4.05 10.46 -5.60
N LEU A 42 4.10 9.12 -5.60
CA LEU A 42 4.45 8.34 -6.81
C LEU A 42 3.37 8.42 -7.87
N ARG A 43 2.09 8.44 -7.50
CA ARG A 43 0.98 8.64 -8.44
C ARG A 43 1.06 10.03 -9.08
N ASP A 44 1.34 11.08 -8.29
CA ASP A 44 1.49 12.44 -8.81
C ASP A 44 2.70 12.52 -9.77
N MET A 45 3.81 11.80 -9.49
CA MET A 45 5.00 11.77 -10.36
C MET A 45 4.81 10.94 -11.63
N ALA A 46 4.11 9.83 -11.56
CA ALA A 46 3.80 8.96 -12.69
C ALA A 46 2.70 9.55 -13.59
N GLY A 47 1.82 10.37 -13.02
CA GLY A 47 0.66 10.94 -13.72
C GLY A 47 -0.52 9.96 -13.86
N HIS A 48 -0.43 8.76 -13.29
CA HIS A 48 -1.48 7.73 -13.30
C HIS A 48 -1.37 6.84 -12.07
N SER A 49 -2.46 6.16 -11.72
CA SER A 49 -2.54 5.30 -10.54
C SER A 49 -2.07 3.87 -10.77
N ALA A 50 -2.04 3.42 -12.04
CA ALA A 50 -1.63 2.05 -12.39
C ALA A 50 -1.10 1.99 -13.82
N GLU A 51 -0.23 1.00 -14.06
CA GLU A 51 0.21 0.59 -15.39
C GLU A 51 0.38 -0.93 -15.48
N VAL A 52 0.39 -1.46 -16.70
CA VAL A 52 0.69 -2.87 -16.96
C VAL A 52 2.08 -2.96 -17.58
N LEU A 53 2.98 -3.70 -16.93
CA LEU A 53 4.33 -3.96 -17.43
C LEU A 53 4.42 -5.34 -18.05
N ASN A 54 5.13 -5.41 -19.19
CA ASN A 54 5.55 -6.66 -19.81
C ASN A 54 7.02 -6.92 -19.43
N LEU A 55 7.26 -7.95 -18.65
CA LEU A 55 8.58 -8.33 -18.15
C LEU A 55 9.02 -9.69 -18.74
N SER A 56 10.32 -9.85 -18.97
CA SER A 56 10.90 -11.16 -19.36
C SER A 56 11.05 -12.03 -18.12
N GLU A 57 10.68 -13.29 -18.21
CA GLU A 57 10.92 -14.28 -17.14
C GLU A 57 12.38 -14.77 -17.13
N PRO A 58 12.98 -15.00 -15.97
CA PRO A 58 12.45 -14.71 -14.63
C PRO A 58 12.59 -13.21 -14.28
N ALA A 59 11.59 -12.62 -13.60
CA ALA A 59 11.63 -11.25 -13.15
C ALA A 59 11.38 -11.13 -11.63
N THR A 60 11.84 -10.02 -11.07
CA THR A 60 11.74 -9.67 -9.65
C THR A 60 11.17 -8.27 -9.47
N LEU A 61 10.83 -7.88 -8.24
CA LEU A 61 10.47 -6.50 -7.92
C LEU A 61 11.56 -5.49 -8.29
N SER A 62 12.84 -5.89 -8.26
CA SER A 62 13.95 -5.03 -8.73
C SER A 62 13.83 -4.65 -10.20
N ASP A 63 13.24 -5.51 -11.03
CA ASP A 63 13.05 -5.22 -12.45
C ASP A 63 11.94 -4.17 -12.65
N VAL A 64 10.87 -4.24 -11.85
CA VAL A 64 9.83 -3.19 -11.79
C VAL A 64 10.43 -1.87 -11.34
N LEU A 65 11.23 -1.87 -10.26
CA LEU A 65 11.91 -0.65 -9.78
C LEU A 65 12.80 -0.03 -10.87
N ARG A 66 13.57 -0.85 -11.58
CA ARG A 66 14.44 -0.39 -12.66
C ARG A 66 13.62 0.24 -13.79
N HIS A 67 12.49 -0.34 -14.15
CA HIS A 67 11.57 0.26 -15.13
C HIS A 67 11.09 1.63 -14.66
N CYS A 68 10.59 1.74 -13.43
CA CYS A 68 10.11 3.01 -12.87
C CYS A 68 11.20 4.08 -12.75
N GLN A 69 12.46 3.69 -12.45
CA GLN A 69 13.60 4.61 -12.42
C GLN A 69 13.88 5.27 -13.78
N VAL A 70 13.56 4.58 -14.87
CA VAL A 70 13.76 5.08 -16.23
C VAL A 70 12.55 5.87 -16.71
N SER A 71 11.33 5.41 -16.39
CA SER A 71 10.10 5.96 -16.96
C SER A 71 9.51 7.13 -16.14
N ILE A 72 9.76 7.19 -14.82
CA ILE A 72 9.18 8.21 -13.95
C ILE A 72 10.23 9.28 -13.59
N PRO A 73 10.02 10.57 -13.99
CA PRO A 73 10.92 11.66 -13.63
C PRO A 73 11.09 11.78 -12.11
N ALA A 74 12.34 11.98 -11.67
CA ALA A 74 12.67 12.16 -10.26
C ALA A 74 12.32 10.99 -9.29
N PHE A 75 12.05 9.78 -9.80
CA PHE A 75 11.80 8.58 -9.01
C PHE A 75 12.87 8.32 -7.94
N HIS A 76 14.14 8.68 -8.24
CA HIS A 76 15.26 8.55 -7.31
C HIS A 76 15.06 9.30 -5.97
N ARG A 77 14.18 10.30 -5.91
CA ARG A 77 13.90 11.06 -4.68
C ARG A 77 13.15 10.25 -3.62
N VAL A 78 12.37 9.25 -4.03
CA VAL A 78 11.55 8.40 -3.15
C VAL A 78 12.06 6.96 -3.08
N GLY A 79 12.87 6.52 -4.04
CA GLY A 79 13.24 5.12 -4.23
C GLY A 79 14.00 4.45 -3.08
N ARG A 80 14.66 5.23 -2.18
CA ARG A 80 15.42 4.67 -1.06
C ARG A 80 14.58 4.31 0.17
N SER A 81 13.38 4.86 0.28
CA SER A 81 12.47 4.63 1.42
C SER A 81 11.15 3.98 0.98
N LEU A 82 11.15 3.41 -0.22
CA LEU A 82 9.98 2.78 -0.82
C LEU A 82 9.78 1.39 -0.23
N ALA A 83 8.57 1.07 0.21
CA ALA A 83 8.14 -0.30 0.40
C ALA A 83 7.44 -0.81 -0.85
N MET A 84 7.36 -2.12 -0.98
CA MET A 84 6.71 -2.78 -2.11
C MET A 84 5.82 -3.90 -1.61
N SER A 85 4.78 -4.18 -2.37
CA SER A 85 3.96 -5.36 -2.13
C SER A 85 3.70 -6.12 -3.43
N ILE A 86 3.44 -7.42 -3.29
CA ILE A 86 2.93 -8.30 -4.34
C ILE A 86 1.63 -8.89 -3.82
N ASN A 87 0.54 -8.71 -4.56
CA ASN A 87 -0.79 -9.22 -4.20
C ASN A 87 -1.16 -8.87 -2.76
N GLN A 88 -0.91 -7.61 -2.36
CA GLN A 88 -1.21 -7.06 -1.04
C GLN A 88 -0.36 -7.65 0.10
N GLU A 89 0.76 -8.28 -0.17
CA GLU A 89 1.73 -8.72 0.85
C GLU A 89 3.05 -7.99 0.64
N TYR A 90 3.62 -7.46 1.72
CA TYR A 90 4.93 -6.81 1.64
C TYR A 90 5.99 -7.76 1.11
N ALA A 91 6.82 -7.26 0.22
CA ALA A 91 7.85 -8.07 -0.43
C ALA A 91 9.13 -7.27 -0.66
N GLY A 92 10.25 -7.94 -0.50
CA GLY A 92 11.57 -7.35 -0.74
C GLY A 92 11.93 -7.30 -2.24
N PRO A 93 12.97 -6.51 -2.61
CA PRO A 93 13.36 -6.28 -4.01
C PRO A 93 13.65 -7.55 -4.81
N GLN A 94 14.08 -8.62 -4.14
CA GLN A 94 14.45 -9.90 -4.77
C GLN A 94 13.27 -10.88 -4.90
N ALA A 95 12.08 -10.50 -4.45
CA ALA A 95 10.90 -11.34 -4.57
C ALA A 95 10.57 -11.59 -6.05
N LYS A 96 10.33 -12.85 -6.39
CA LYS A 96 9.99 -13.28 -7.74
C LYS A 96 8.58 -12.87 -8.10
N LEU A 97 8.41 -12.48 -9.35
CA LEU A 97 7.12 -12.14 -9.94
C LEU A 97 6.59 -13.28 -10.79
N HIS A 98 5.28 -13.36 -10.88
CA HIS A 98 4.55 -14.28 -11.75
C HIS A 98 3.56 -13.50 -12.63
N ALA A 99 3.16 -14.10 -13.74
CA ALA A 99 2.15 -13.49 -14.61
C ALA A 99 0.84 -13.24 -13.87
N GLY A 100 0.30 -12.02 -14.00
CA GLY A 100 -0.91 -11.58 -13.33
C GLY A 100 -0.70 -11.01 -11.92
N ASP A 101 0.53 -10.96 -11.40
CA ASP A 101 0.80 -10.35 -10.10
C ASP A 101 0.44 -8.85 -10.10
N GLU A 102 -0.15 -8.40 -8.99
CA GLU A 102 -0.34 -6.99 -8.68
C GLU A 102 0.80 -6.52 -7.78
N VAL A 103 1.59 -5.60 -8.29
CA VAL A 103 2.69 -4.95 -7.58
C VAL A 103 2.27 -3.57 -7.12
N ALA A 104 2.43 -3.23 -5.85
CA ALA A 104 2.23 -1.86 -5.40
C ALA A 104 3.56 -1.23 -4.95
N LEU A 105 3.81 0.00 -5.41
CA LEU A 105 4.92 0.82 -4.99
C LEU A 105 4.43 1.83 -3.96
N LEU A 106 4.90 1.67 -2.72
CA LEU A 106 4.37 2.32 -1.53
C LEU A 106 5.39 3.34 -1.02
N PRO A 107 5.22 4.66 -1.29
CA PRO A 107 6.07 5.68 -0.68
C PRO A 107 5.92 5.66 0.84
N PRO A 108 6.85 6.26 1.61
CA PRO A 108 6.73 6.33 3.07
C PRO A 108 5.34 6.78 3.50
N VAL A 109 4.76 6.05 4.46
CA VAL A 109 3.35 6.20 4.85
C VAL A 109 3.17 6.99 6.11
N SER A 110 1.98 7.53 6.27
CA SER A 110 1.50 8.08 7.55
C SER A 110 0.58 7.09 8.27
N GLY A 111 0.85 5.82 8.16
CA GLY A 111 0.19 4.72 8.86
C GLY A 111 -0.57 3.75 7.94
N GLY A 112 -0.43 2.46 8.12
CA GLY A 112 -1.03 1.50 7.41
C GLY A 112 -1.45 0.16 7.77
N SER A 113 -2.05 -0.79 7.60
CA SER A 113 -2.50 -1.92 6.89
C SER A 113 -3.28 -3.08 7.47
N THR A 114 -3.81 -4.05 7.05
CA THR A 114 -4.47 -5.17 6.46
C THR A 114 -5.56 -5.95 7.19
N ASN A 115 -6.37 -6.75 6.51
CA ASN A 115 -7.64 -7.37 6.88
C ASN A 115 -7.62 -8.86 7.24
N SER A 116 -8.25 -9.25 8.36
CA SER A 116 -9.06 -10.47 8.52
C SER A 116 -10.15 -10.20 9.54
N ALA A 117 -11.37 -10.63 9.26
CA ALA A 117 -12.44 -10.63 10.24
C ALA A 117 -12.19 -11.73 11.26
N VAL A 118 -11.91 -11.37 12.51
CA VAL A 118 -11.95 -12.30 13.63
C VAL A 118 -13.37 -12.23 14.19
N ASP A 119 -14.03 -13.39 14.24
CA ASP A 119 -15.38 -13.52 14.76
C ASP A 119 -15.50 -12.92 16.17
N GLY A 120 -16.37 -11.94 16.26
CA GLY A 120 -17.12 -11.68 17.47
C GLY A 120 -16.65 -10.55 18.34
N VAL A 121 -15.94 -9.50 17.98
CA VAL A 121 -15.95 -8.25 18.77
C VAL A 121 -14.93 -7.17 18.33
N SER A 122 -13.87 -7.52 17.64
CA SER A 122 -12.93 -6.52 17.10
C SER A 122 -13.37 -6.09 15.71
N CYS A 123 -13.29 -4.80 15.41
CA CYS A 123 -13.79 -4.25 14.16
C CYS A 123 -12.75 -3.29 13.54
N VAL A 124 -12.44 -3.53 12.27
CA VAL A 124 -11.60 -2.65 11.47
C VAL A 124 -12.40 -2.12 10.30
N ARG A 125 -12.34 -0.82 10.03
CA ARG A 125 -13.02 -0.21 8.90
C ARG A 125 -12.22 0.96 8.31
N ILE A 126 -12.27 1.08 6.98
CA ILE A 126 -12.00 2.34 6.28
C ILE A 126 -13.33 2.94 5.88
N VAL A 127 -13.48 4.24 6.06
CA VAL A 127 -14.73 4.97 5.78
C VAL A 127 -14.44 6.28 5.05
N HIS A 128 -15.36 6.73 4.20
CA HIS A 128 -15.31 8.04 3.55
C HIS A 128 -16.11 9.10 4.33
N GLU A 129 -17.11 8.65 5.08
CA GLU A 129 -17.98 9.49 5.86
C GLU A 129 -17.31 9.94 7.16
N ARG A 130 -17.89 10.96 7.80
CA ARG A 130 -17.43 11.44 9.11
C ARG A 130 -17.54 10.34 10.16
N ILE A 131 -16.46 10.16 10.92
CA ILE A 131 -16.48 9.25 12.07
C ILE A 131 -17.29 9.91 13.19
N ASP A 132 -18.47 9.36 13.49
CA ASP A 132 -19.23 9.69 14.68
C ASP A 132 -18.82 8.73 15.80
N ARG A 133 -18.12 9.26 16.80
CA ARG A 133 -17.64 8.50 17.95
C ARG A 133 -18.78 7.78 18.69
N THR A 134 -19.92 8.47 18.88
CA THR A 134 -21.05 7.93 19.66
C THR A 134 -21.66 6.73 18.96
N VAL A 135 -21.90 6.85 17.66
CA VAL A 135 -22.44 5.76 16.82
C VAL A 135 -21.42 4.64 16.71
N THR A 136 -20.16 4.98 16.48
CA THR A 136 -19.07 4.01 16.25
C THR A 136 -18.81 3.14 17.48
N LEU A 137 -18.87 3.71 18.70
CA LEU A 137 -18.62 3.00 19.95
C LEU A 137 -19.89 2.43 20.61
N ASN A 138 -21.02 2.52 19.94
CA ASN A 138 -22.25 1.92 20.44
C ASN A 138 -22.06 0.40 20.62
N ASN A 139 -22.40 -0.10 21.80
CA ASN A 139 -22.25 -1.51 22.20
C ASN A 139 -20.80 -2.05 22.20
N PHE A 140 -19.77 -1.18 22.16
CA PHE A 140 -18.37 -1.61 22.21
C PHE A 140 -17.97 -2.17 23.59
N ARG A 141 -18.57 -1.71 24.68
CA ARG A 141 -18.29 -2.16 26.05
C ARG A 141 -19.18 -3.33 26.46
N CYS A 142 -18.64 -4.18 27.31
CA CYS A 142 -19.40 -5.23 27.99
C CYS A 142 -19.20 -5.17 29.52
N PRO A 143 -20.01 -5.90 30.32
CA PRO A 143 -19.89 -5.91 31.80
C PRO A 143 -18.54 -6.37 32.35
N ALA A 144 -17.73 -7.07 31.56
CA ALA A 144 -16.39 -7.51 31.96
C ALA A 144 -15.31 -6.44 31.81
N ASP A 145 -15.62 -5.29 31.20
CA ASP A 145 -14.68 -4.21 30.97
C ASP A 145 -14.58 -3.28 32.17
N GLY A 146 -13.41 -3.17 32.77
CA GLY A 146 -13.09 -2.20 33.79
C GLY A 146 -12.52 -0.90 33.24
N ALA A 147 -12.11 -0.88 31.96
CA ALA A 147 -11.56 0.27 31.28
C ALA A 147 -11.83 0.26 29.78
N MET A 148 -12.07 1.45 29.23
CA MET A 148 -12.06 1.70 27.79
C MET A 148 -11.18 2.92 27.52
N VAL A 149 -10.19 2.77 26.62
CA VAL A 149 -9.34 3.87 26.15
C VAL A 149 -9.67 4.15 24.69
N THR A 150 -9.82 5.41 24.34
CA THR A 150 -10.01 5.85 22.96
C THR A 150 -8.93 6.84 22.56
N PHE A 151 -8.38 6.66 21.37
CA PHE A 151 -7.54 7.63 20.69
C PHE A 151 -8.28 8.16 19.46
N GLU A 152 -8.31 9.48 19.32
CA GLU A 152 -8.82 10.14 18.12
C GLU A 152 -7.72 11.01 17.51
N GLY A 153 -7.36 10.71 16.25
CA GLY A 153 -6.52 11.59 15.44
C GLY A 153 -7.41 12.67 14.81
N VAL A 154 -7.18 13.94 15.19
CA VAL A 154 -7.99 15.06 14.74
C VAL A 154 -7.21 15.98 13.82
N VAL A 155 -7.86 16.52 12.79
CA VAL A 155 -7.25 17.47 11.85
C VAL A 155 -7.02 18.82 12.53
N ARG A 156 -5.75 19.25 12.61
CA ARG A 156 -5.35 20.53 13.20
C ARG A 156 -5.34 21.64 12.15
N ASP A 157 -5.49 22.87 12.60
CA ASP A 157 -5.46 24.10 11.78
C ASP A 157 -4.04 24.54 11.38
N ASN A 158 -3.01 23.86 11.88
CA ASN A 158 -1.62 24.17 11.59
C ASN A 158 -0.75 22.92 11.48
N SER A 159 0.27 23.01 10.62
CA SER A 159 1.32 22.02 10.48
C SER A 159 2.64 22.72 10.18
N ARG A 160 3.68 22.47 10.99
CA ARG A 160 5.04 23.05 10.83
C ARG A 160 5.02 24.58 10.69
N GLY A 161 4.17 25.28 11.43
CA GLY A 161 4.04 26.73 11.39
C GLY A 161 3.25 27.29 10.21
N ARG A 162 2.68 26.44 9.35
CA ARG A 162 1.81 26.82 8.22
C ARG A 162 0.36 26.57 8.58
N ARG A 163 -0.54 27.45 8.12
CA ARG A 163 -1.98 27.29 8.29
C ARG A 163 -2.50 26.20 7.37
N THR A 164 -3.04 25.13 7.97
CA THR A 164 -3.71 24.05 7.25
C THR A 164 -5.15 24.44 6.94
N LEU A 165 -5.59 24.25 5.70
CA LEU A 165 -6.97 24.48 5.27
C LEU A 165 -7.81 23.20 5.43
N PHE A 166 -7.30 22.07 4.99
CA PHE A 166 -7.88 20.75 5.13
C PHE A 166 -6.80 19.68 4.86
N LEU A 167 -7.08 18.44 5.19
CA LEU A 167 -6.27 17.28 4.83
C LEU A 167 -7.00 16.42 3.80
N GLU A 168 -6.24 15.69 3.01
CA GLU A 168 -6.73 14.65 2.13
C GLU A 168 -5.96 13.36 2.41
N TYR A 169 -6.68 12.30 2.76
CA TYR A 169 -6.11 10.98 3.00
C TYR A 169 -6.37 10.06 1.84
N GLU A 170 -5.35 9.34 1.42
CA GLU A 170 -5.40 8.28 0.43
C GLU A 170 -4.93 6.98 1.06
N ALA A 171 -5.52 5.86 0.67
CA ALA A 171 -5.12 4.54 1.14
C ALA A 171 -5.09 3.51 -0.01
N TYR A 172 -4.24 2.50 0.14
CA TYR A 172 -4.42 1.23 -0.55
C TYR A 172 -5.38 0.39 0.29
N GLU A 173 -6.69 0.57 0.08
CA GLU A 173 -7.74 0.15 1.03
C GLU A 173 -7.71 -1.33 1.37
N GLU A 174 -7.61 -2.22 0.37
CA GLU A 174 -7.57 -3.65 0.61
C GLU A 174 -6.39 -4.04 1.49
N MET A 175 -5.20 -3.53 1.19
CA MET A 175 -4.04 -3.72 2.01
C MET A 175 -4.15 -2.95 3.33
N ALA A 176 -4.76 -1.80 3.41
CA ALA A 176 -4.96 -1.00 4.60
C ALA A 176 -5.88 -1.67 5.64
N ILE A 177 -6.97 -2.19 5.26
CA ILE A 177 -7.89 -2.97 6.09
C ILE A 177 -7.20 -4.26 6.59
N LYS A 178 -6.54 -5.03 5.72
CA LYS A 178 -5.82 -6.27 5.99
C LYS A 178 -4.78 -6.07 7.12
N GLU A 179 -3.83 -5.10 7.23
CA GLU A 179 -2.86 -4.89 8.30
C GLU A 179 -3.43 -4.27 9.58
N MET A 180 -4.47 -3.41 9.51
CA MET A 180 -5.13 -2.99 10.74
C MET A 180 -5.68 -4.19 11.53
N ASN A 181 -6.14 -5.27 10.87
CA ASN A 181 -6.53 -6.49 11.57
C ASN A 181 -5.32 -7.29 12.10
N ARG A 182 -4.19 -7.39 11.37
CA ARG A 182 -2.96 -7.95 11.94
C ARG A 182 -2.54 -7.20 13.19
N LEU A 183 -2.66 -5.86 13.19
CA LEU A 183 -2.41 -5.08 14.40
C LEU A 183 -3.38 -5.42 15.52
N VAL A 184 -4.66 -5.62 15.20
CA VAL A 184 -5.67 -6.04 16.18
C VAL A 184 -5.33 -7.42 16.74
N GLU A 185 -5.03 -8.41 15.90
CA GLU A 185 -4.63 -9.76 16.30
C GLU A 185 -3.36 -9.74 17.17
N ALA A 186 -2.36 -9.00 16.75
CA ALA A 186 -1.12 -8.83 17.51
C ALA A 186 -1.35 -8.14 18.86
N ALA A 187 -2.22 -7.14 18.93
CA ALA A 187 -2.57 -6.47 20.17
C ALA A 187 -3.31 -7.41 21.14
N LEU A 188 -4.27 -8.19 20.63
CA LEU A 188 -4.99 -9.18 21.42
C LEU A 188 -4.08 -10.30 21.94
N ALA A 189 -3.06 -10.68 21.17
CA ALA A 189 -2.08 -11.67 21.59
C ALA A 189 -1.05 -11.12 22.60
N GLN A 190 -0.67 -9.85 22.48
CA GLN A 190 0.40 -9.22 23.26
C GLN A 190 -0.09 -8.60 24.58
N PHE A 191 -1.31 -8.06 24.60
CA PHE A 191 -1.85 -7.33 25.75
C PHE A 191 -3.07 -8.05 26.33
N SER A 192 -3.25 -7.95 27.65
CA SER A 192 -4.44 -8.48 28.34
C SER A 192 -5.66 -7.59 28.11
N ILE A 193 -6.10 -7.49 26.88
CA ILE A 193 -7.26 -6.71 26.44
C ILE A 193 -8.33 -7.64 25.86
N ARG A 194 -9.57 -7.17 25.83
CA ARG A 194 -10.70 -7.96 25.35
C ARG A 194 -11.07 -7.65 23.91
N GLN A 195 -11.00 -6.36 23.52
CA GLN A 195 -11.53 -5.89 22.25
C GLN A 195 -10.79 -4.66 21.73
N VAL A 196 -10.66 -4.61 20.42
CA VAL A 196 -10.11 -3.46 19.70
C VAL A 196 -11.06 -3.05 18.58
N MET A 197 -11.18 -1.75 18.38
CA MET A 197 -11.82 -1.16 17.19
C MET A 197 -10.86 -0.15 16.56
N ILE A 198 -10.70 -0.21 15.24
CA ILE A 198 -9.93 0.76 14.47
C ILE A 198 -10.81 1.22 13.30
N VAL A 199 -11.07 2.52 13.22
CA VAL A 199 -11.77 3.14 12.08
C VAL A 199 -10.89 4.23 11.53
N HIS A 200 -10.50 4.14 10.26
CA HIS A 200 -9.74 5.19 9.58
C HIS A 200 -10.59 5.82 8.48
N ARG A 201 -10.61 7.16 8.43
CA ARG A 201 -11.31 7.91 7.40
C ARG A 201 -10.33 8.34 6.31
N ILE A 202 -10.76 8.22 5.05
CA ILE A 202 -10.02 8.66 3.87
C ILE A 202 -10.81 9.72 3.09
N GLY A 203 -10.17 10.29 2.05
CA GLY A 203 -10.69 11.44 1.31
C GLY A 203 -10.42 12.76 2.04
N ARG A 204 -11.25 13.77 1.77
CA ARG A 204 -11.11 15.12 2.32
C ARG A 204 -11.64 15.20 3.76
N LEU A 205 -10.82 15.76 4.66
CA LEU A 205 -11.16 16.04 6.05
C LEU A 205 -10.93 17.52 6.36
N ASN A 206 -11.93 18.18 6.96
CA ASN A 206 -11.81 19.57 7.40
C ASN A 206 -11.20 19.65 8.81
N ILE A 207 -10.81 20.85 9.21
CA ILE A 207 -10.28 21.13 10.56
C ILE A 207 -11.27 20.65 11.63
N GLY A 208 -10.75 19.98 12.65
CA GLY A 208 -11.54 19.43 13.75
C GLY A 208 -12.21 18.08 13.48
N GLU A 209 -12.14 17.55 12.24
CA GLU A 209 -12.70 16.23 11.93
C GLU A 209 -11.74 15.11 12.34
N THR A 210 -12.32 13.98 12.77
CA THR A 210 -11.58 12.79 13.17
C THR A 210 -11.12 12.02 11.94
N SER A 211 -9.81 11.78 11.83
CA SER A 211 -9.19 10.98 10.76
C SER A 211 -9.09 9.50 11.11
N VAL A 212 -8.82 9.21 12.38
CA VAL A 212 -8.71 7.83 12.89
C VAL A 212 -9.29 7.76 14.29
N LEU A 213 -10.04 6.71 14.58
CA LEU A 213 -10.55 6.34 15.89
C LEU A 213 -10.04 4.96 16.25
N ILE A 214 -9.31 4.85 17.36
CA ILE A 214 -8.92 3.57 17.96
C ILE A 214 -9.60 3.48 19.32
N ALA A 215 -10.26 2.36 19.60
CA ALA A 215 -10.82 2.06 20.91
C ALA A 215 -10.32 0.69 21.39
N VAL A 216 -9.97 0.61 22.67
CA VAL A 216 -9.53 -0.62 23.34
C VAL A 216 -10.34 -0.81 24.62
N ALA A 217 -10.98 -1.97 24.77
CA ALA A 217 -11.69 -2.36 25.98
C ALA A 217 -10.91 -3.47 26.70
N SER A 218 -10.80 -3.34 28.02
CA SER A 218 -9.99 -4.24 28.85
C SER A 218 -10.54 -4.30 30.29
N PRO A 219 -10.32 -5.42 31.01
CA PRO A 219 -10.59 -5.46 32.46
C PRO A 219 -9.77 -4.45 33.26
N HIS A 220 -8.55 -4.09 32.81
CA HIS A 220 -7.63 -3.21 33.52
C HIS A 220 -7.10 -2.06 32.67
N ARG A 221 -7.06 -0.86 33.25
CA ARG A 221 -6.65 0.38 32.53
C ARG A 221 -5.23 0.34 31.95
N GLY A 222 -4.25 -0.28 32.64
CA GLY A 222 -2.86 -0.34 32.18
C GLY A 222 -2.76 -0.97 30.78
N ALA A 223 -3.27 -2.20 30.64
CA ALA A 223 -3.29 -2.89 29.35
C ALA A 223 -4.04 -2.11 28.25
N ALA A 224 -5.14 -1.41 28.60
CA ALA A 224 -5.87 -0.60 27.64
C ALA A 224 -5.06 0.59 27.12
N PHE A 225 -4.33 1.31 27.99
CA PHE A 225 -3.44 2.42 27.61
C PHE A 225 -2.27 1.94 26.77
N ASP A 226 -1.59 0.86 27.21
CA ASP A 226 -0.42 0.32 26.52
C ASP A 226 -0.79 -0.19 25.12
N ALA A 227 -1.88 -0.94 25.00
CA ALA A 227 -2.37 -1.43 23.72
C ALA A 227 -2.81 -0.29 22.78
N CYS A 228 -3.54 0.69 23.29
CA CYS A 228 -4.00 1.82 22.48
C CYS A 228 -2.82 2.65 21.93
N ARG A 229 -1.79 2.90 22.74
CA ARG A 229 -0.55 3.55 22.33
C ARG A 229 0.19 2.72 21.29
N TRP A 230 0.40 1.45 21.57
CA TRP A 230 1.07 0.54 20.65
C TRP A 230 0.36 0.46 19.29
N LEU A 231 -0.97 0.39 19.30
CA LEU A 231 -1.77 0.36 18.08
C LEU A 231 -1.57 1.61 17.23
N ILE A 232 -1.68 2.82 17.78
CA ILE A 232 -1.49 4.04 16.97
C ILE A 232 -0.04 4.19 16.49
N ASP A 233 0.94 3.85 17.30
CA ASP A 233 2.35 3.94 16.93
C ASP A 233 2.71 2.91 15.85
N SER A 234 2.13 1.71 15.90
CA SER A 234 2.29 0.67 14.88
C SER A 234 1.54 1.04 13.60
N LEU A 235 0.29 1.48 13.72
CA LEU A 235 -0.54 1.96 12.63
C LEU A 235 0.18 3.02 11.79
N LYS A 236 0.85 3.99 12.40
CA LYS A 236 1.62 5.02 11.68
C LYS A 236 2.86 4.49 10.93
N ARG A 237 3.33 3.30 11.21
CA ARG A 237 4.53 2.72 10.60
C ARG A 237 4.26 1.65 9.56
N THR A 238 3.10 1.04 9.64
CA THR A 238 2.81 -0.14 8.82
C THR A 238 1.52 -0.08 8.00
N VAL A 239 0.67 0.97 8.06
CA VAL A 239 -0.61 1.09 7.32
C VAL A 239 -0.45 1.94 6.05
N PRO A 240 -0.63 1.43 4.76
CA PRO A 240 -0.51 2.24 3.55
C PRO A 240 -1.64 3.29 3.44
N VAL A 241 -1.53 4.32 4.26
CA VAL A 241 -2.35 5.53 4.24
C VAL A 241 -1.43 6.74 4.09
N TRP A 242 -1.68 7.57 3.12
CA TRP A 242 -0.92 8.77 2.85
C TRP A 242 -1.77 10.00 3.14
N LYS A 243 -1.11 11.07 3.60
CA LYS A 243 -1.75 12.32 3.96
C LYS A 243 -1.19 13.46 3.10
N LYS A 244 -2.06 14.14 2.38
CA LYS A 244 -1.77 15.37 1.65
C LYS A 244 -2.29 16.56 2.46
N GLU A 245 -1.43 17.49 2.81
CA GLU A 245 -1.76 18.69 3.57
C GLU A 245 -1.99 19.85 2.60
N HIS A 246 -3.13 20.51 2.69
CA HIS A 246 -3.50 21.64 1.86
C HIS A 246 -3.37 22.94 2.64
N PHE A 247 -2.58 23.87 2.11
CA PHE A 247 -2.28 25.18 2.64
C PHE A 247 -2.74 26.27 1.68
N GLU A 248 -2.66 27.55 2.10
CA GLU A 248 -3.01 28.68 1.23
C GLU A 248 -2.11 28.81 -0.01
N ASP A 249 -0.86 28.39 0.09
CA ASP A 249 0.18 28.44 -0.94
C ASP A 249 0.41 27.12 -1.68
N GLY A 250 -0.48 26.16 -1.55
CA GLY A 250 -0.43 24.87 -2.25
C GLY A 250 -0.63 23.66 -1.38
N ALA A 251 -0.36 22.48 -1.93
CA ALA A 251 -0.54 21.20 -1.24
C ALA A 251 0.77 20.39 -1.24
N VAL A 252 1.03 19.70 -0.14
CA VAL A 252 2.24 18.88 0.06
C VAL A 252 1.87 17.54 0.68
N TRP A 253 2.42 16.45 0.14
CA TRP A 253 2.36 15.16 0.82
C TRP A 253 3.17 15.23 2.11
N ALA A 254 2.56 14.81 3.21
CA ALA A 254 3.27 14.76 4.48
C ALA A 254 4.41 13.73 4.41
N ASP A 255 5.56 14.08 5.00
CA ASP A 255 6.65 13.13 5.17
C ASP A 255 6.16 11.98 6.04
N GLY A 256 6.20 10.75 5.51
CA GLY A 256 5.88 9.54 6.23
C GLY A 256 7.07 9.02 7.04
N GLU A 257 6.78 8.18 8.02
CA GLU A 257 7.83 7.38 8.66
C GLU A 257 8.29 6.28 7.68
N PRO A 258 9.60 5.95 7.64
CA PRO A 258 10.08 4.84 6.82
C PRO A 258 9.48 3.52 7.34
N PHE A 259 9.16 2.62 6.42
CA PHE A 259 8.71 1.28 6.80
C PHE A 259 9.78 0.56 7.62
N PRO A 260 9.40 -0.26 8.61
CA PRO A 260 10.33 -1.11 9.34
C PRO A 260 11.11 -2.05 8.41
N ALA A 261 12.35 -2.37 8.75
CA ALA A 261 13.23 -3.21 7.93
C ALA A 261 12.62 -4.59 7.62
N ASN A 262 11.91 -5.19 8.57
CA ASN A 262 11.22 -6.47 8.39
C ASN A 262 10.10 -6.43 7.34
N VAL A 263 9.54 -5.25 7.06
CA VAL A 263 8.54 -5.04 6.01
C VAL A 263 9.21 -4.91 4.64
N GLN A 264 10.41 -4.29 4.59
CA GLN A 264 11.16 -4.10 3.35
C GLN A 264 11.87 -5.38 2.87
N GLU A 265 12.17 -6.30 3.77
CA GLU A 265 12.97 -7.51 3.51
C GLU A 265 12.16 -8.81 3.53
N SER A 266 10.85 -8.77 3.80
CA SER A 266 10.01 -9.97 3.91
C SER A 266 10.09 -10.83 2.64
N PRO A 267 10.59 -12.08 2.72
CA PRO A 267 10.51 -13.03 1.62
C PRO A 267 9.06 -13.51 1.47
N ARG A 268 8.61 -13.77 0.24
CA ARG A 268 7.37 -14.52 0.01
C ARG A 268 7.48 -15.88 0.69
N THR A 269 6.67 -16.15 1.66
CA THR A 269 6.43 -17.53 2.10
C THR A 269 5.68 -18.26 0.99
N SER A 270 6.30 -19.31 0.49
CA SER A 270 5.82 -20.18 -0.60
C SER A 270 4.54 -20.88 -0.23
#